data_ee4b12e322419dd8be14e5b18d71c9cb
#
_entry.id   ee4b12e322419dd8be14e5b18d71c9cb
#
_cell.length_a   1.000
_cell.length_b   1.000
_cell.length_c   1.000
_cell.angle_alpha   90.00
_cell.angle_beta   90.00
_cell.angle_gamma   90.00
#
_symmetry.space_group_name_H-M   'P 1'
#
loop_
_entity.id
_entity.type
_entity.pdbx_description
1 polymer ?
#
loop_
_entity_poly.entity_id
_entity_poly.type
_entity_poly.pdbx_seq_one_letter_code
_entity_poly.pdbx_strand_id
1 'polypeptide(L)'
;TLEGKMAYLNKIQVQAGVTLQQSHYSKPHIWNKEAPAVKKMMRTPNTYGYFTATYTPIKPLSIALSGTYTGSMLVPHEPVPGFLENPITVNTKDFFDIGLKAAYDFKLYKSMNLQLNAGIQNIFNAYQDDFDKGADRDSGYIYGPSLPRSFFAGVKISY
;
A
#
# COMPACT_ATOMS: atom_id res chain seq x y z
N THR A 1 17.21 -0.33 5.75
CA THR A 1 16.02 0.38 6.22
C THR A 1 16.44 1.57 7.07
N LEU A 2 15.82 2.71 6.84
CA LEU A 2 15.93 3.91 7.66
C LEU A 2 14.52 4.28 8.13
N GLU A 3 14.37 4.50 9.43
CA GLU A 3 13.11 4.93 10.04
C GLU A 3 13.33 6.13 10.96
N GLY A 4 12.37 7.02 10.99
CA GLY A 4 12.38 8.18 11.86
C GLY A 4 10.99 8.51 12.42
N LYS A 5 10.97 9.01 13.65
CA LYS A 5 9.77 9.50 14.31
C LYS A 5 10.05 10.86 14.93
N MET A 6 9.13 11.79 14.73
CA MET A 6 9.20 13.13 15.30
C MET A 6 7.84 13.50 15.89
N ALA A 7 7.87 14.20 17.04
CA ALA A 7 6.70 14.80 17.66
C ALA A 7 7.02 16.25 18.00
N TYR A 8 6.08 17.16 17.75
CA TYR A 8 6.22 18.59 18.04
C TYR A 8 4.98 19.12 18.76
N LEU A 9 5.20 19.73 19.92
CA LEU A 9 4.18 20.39 20.77
C LEU A 9 2.93 19.54 21.02
N ASN A 10 3.03 18.21 21.05
CA ASN A 10 1.90 17.29 21.15
C ASN A 10 0.80 17.53 20.08
N LYS A 11 1.09 18.32 19.05
CA LYS A 11 0.16 18.66 17.98
C LYS A 11 0.48 17.96 16.66
N ILE A 12 1.75 17.71 16.40
CA ILE A 12 2.20 17.08 15.18
C ILE A 12 3.01 15.85 15.55
N GLN A 13 2.67 14.72 14.94
CA GLN A 13 3.45 13.50 14.99
C GLN A 13 3.68 13.02 13.57
N VAL A 14 4.93 12.73 13.24
CA VAL A 14 5.32 12.19 11.94
C VAL A 14 6.19 10.97 12.16
N GLN A 15 5.90 9.93 11.44
CA GLN A 15 6.74 8.73 11.34
C GLN A 15 6.90 8.39 9.88
N ALA A 16 8.10 8.08 9.47
CA ALA A 16 8.39 7.65 8.10
C ALA A 16 9.49 6.60 8.09
N GLY A 17 9.43 5.70 7.14
CA GLY A 17 10.46 4.70 6.92
C GLY A 17 10.66 4.43 5.44
N VAL A 18 11.90 4.18 5.05
CA VAL A 18 12.27 3.77 3.69
C VAL A 18 13.22 2.60 3.74
N THR A 19 13.01 1.64 2.88
CA THR A 19 13.90 0.50 2.68
C THR A 19 14.43 0.51 1.26
N LEU A 20 15.74 0.41 1.14
CA LEU A 20 16.45 0.16 -0.11
C LEU A 20 17.08 -1.23 0.00
N GLN A 21 16.84 -2.07 -0.99
CA GLN A 21 17.36 -3.43 -1.02
C GLN A 21 17.65 -3.90 -2.44
N GLN A 22 18.55 -4.87 -2.55
CA GLN A 22 18.75 -5.64 -3.78
C GLN A 22 18.74 -7.12 -3.41
N SER A 23 17.81 -7.85 -3.98
CA SER A 23 17.63 -9.27 -3.70
C SER A 23 17.82 -10.08 -4.98
N HIS A 24 18.77 -10.99 -4.96
CA HIS A 24 19.13 -11.84 -6.08
C HIS A 24 19.25 -13.29 -5.64
N TYR A 25 18.87 -14.20 -6.51
CA TYR A 25 19.20 -15.62 -6.36
C TYR A 25 20.70 -15.86 -6.56
N SER A 26 21.30 -16.72 -5.79
CA SER A 26 22.72 -17.11 -5.92
C SER A 26 23.03 -17.73 -7.29
N LYS A 27 22.06 -18.48 -7.84
CA LYS A 27 22.06 -19.04 -9.20
C LYS A 27 20.82 -18.58 -9.93
N PRO A 28 20.86 -18.55 -11.30
CA PRO A 28 19.64 -18.28 -12.06
C PRO A 28 18.50 -19.22 -11.66
N HIS A 29 17.35 -18.64 -11.32
CA HIS A 29 16.15 -19.36 -10.89
C HIS A 29 15.23 -19.60 -12.09
N ILE A 30 14.89 -20.86 -12.33
CA ILE A 30 13.93 -21.29 -13.33
C ILE A 30 12.58 -21.36 -12.62
N TRP A 31 11.74 -20.38 -12.86
CA TRP A 31 10.41 -20.30 -12.27
C TRP A 31 9.34 -20.97 -13.15
N ASN A 32 9.58 -21.04 -14.44
CA ASN A 32 8.80 -21.78 -15.43
C ASN A 32 9.77 -22.38 -16.46
N LYS A 33 9.49 -23.59 -16.96
CA LYS A 33 10.38 -24.31 -17.90
C LYS A 33 10.51 -23.64 -19.27
N GLU A 34 9.48 -22.87 -19.65
CA GLU A 34 9.39 -22.17 -20.94
C GLU A 34 9.83 -20.70 -20.83
N ALA A 35 10.12 -20.23 -19.62
CA ALA A 35 10.58 -18.87 -19.38
C ALA A 35 12.10 -18.78 -19.16
N PRO A 36 12.72 -17.64 -19.51
CA PRO A 36 14.12 -17.40 -19.18
C PRO A 36 14.35 -17.42 -17.66
N ALA A 37 15.45 -18.06 -17.24
CA ALA A 37 15.87 -18.04 -15.84
C ALA A 37 16.23 -16.62 -15.40
N VAL A 38 15.86 -16.27 -14.18
CA VAL A 38 16.08 -14.94 -13.62
C VAL A 38 17.00 -14.96 -12.40
N LYS A 39 17.82 -13.93 -12.25
CA LYS A 39 18.63 -13.72 -11.03
C LYS A 39 17.96 -12.79 -10.05
N LYS A 40 17.20 -11.79 -10.50
CA LYS A 40 16.47 -10.88 -9.64
C LYS A 40 15.35 -11.63 -8.92
N MET A 41 15.28 -11.51 -7.59
CA MET A 41 14.19 -12.11 -6.83
C MET A 41 12.87 -11.46 -7.22
N MET A 42 11.90 -12.30 -7.58
CA MET A 42 10.58 -11.85 -7.99
C MET A 42 9.75 -11.39 -6.80
N ARG A 43 8.75 -10.55 -7.05
CA ARG A 43 7.81 -9.98 -6.06
C ARG A 43 8.51 -9.26 -4.92
N THR A 44 9.70 -8.72 -5.19
CA THR A 44 10.53 -8.04 -4.22
C THR A 44 10.91 -6.66 -4.76
N PRO A 45 10.26 -5.57 -4.34
CA PRO A 45 10.61 -4.23 -4.77
C PRO A 45 11.99 -3.84 -4.21
N ASN A 46 12.78 -3.13 -5.00
CA ASN A 46 14.09 -2.64 -4.53
C ASN A 46 13.96 -1.44 -3.58
N THR A 47 12.84 -0.73 -3.68
CA THR A 47 12.56 0.45 -2.85
C THR A 47 11.11 0.38 -2.39
N TYR A 48 10.88 0.54 -1.10
CA TYR A 48 9.55 0.72 -0.54
C TYR A 48 9.62 1.54 0.74
N GLY A 49 8.50 2.12 1.12
CA GLY A 49 8.46 2.95 2.31
C GLY A 49 7.05 3.32 2.72
N TYR A 50 6.98 3.99 3.85
CA TYR A 50 5.73 4.48 4.40
C TYR A 50 5.92 5.80 5.12
N PHE A 51 4.86 6.52 5.30
CA PHE A 51 4.79 7.61 6.25
C PHE A 51 3.41 7.70 6.90
N THR A 52 3.38 8.23 8.10
CA THR A 52 2.18 8.68 8.78
C THR A 52 2.43 10.05 9.39
N ALA A 53 1.49 10.97 9.21
CA ALA A 53 1.53 12.29 9.82
C ALA A 53 0.19 12.54 10.49
N THR A 54 0.21 12.85 11.79
CA THR A 54 -0.99 13.19 12.55
C THR A 54 -0.87 14.63 13.02
N TYR A 55 -1.92 15.40 12.79
CA TYR A 55 -2.05 16.78 13.22
C TYR A 55 -3.28 16.94 14.12
N THR A 56 -3.07 17.46 15.33
CA THR A 56 -4.10 17.72 16.34
C THR A 56 -4.17 19.21 16.61
N PRO A 57 -4.86 20.01 15.77
CA PRO A 57 -4.93 21.46 15.91
C PRO A 57 -5.57 21.89 17.24
N ILE A 58 -6.61 21.18 17.63
CA ILE A 58 -7.32 21.33 18.90
C ILE A 58 -7.55 19.95 19.52
N LYS A 59 -7.68 19.87 20.84
CA LYS A 59 -7.82 18.58 21.57
C LYS A 59 -8.82 17.59 20.97
N PRO A 60 -10.04 18.00 20.56
CA PRO A 60 -11.02 17.05 20.05
C PRO A 60 -10.80 16.65 18.56
N LEU A 61 -9.97 17.37 17.79
CA LEU A 61 -9.80 17.12 16.36
C LEU A 61 -8.43 16.52 16.05
N SER A 62 -8.43 15.40 15.38
CA SER A 62 -7.24 14.74 14.85
C SER A 62 -7.39 14.54 13.35
N ILE A 63 -6.36 14.90 12.59
CA ILE A 63 -6.26 14.70 11.15
C ILE A 63 -5.02 13.85 10.90
N ALA A 64 -5.17 12.72 10.24
CA ALA A 64 -4.09 11.80 9.94
C ALA A 64 -3.94 11.61 8.43
N LEU A 65 -2.73 11.78 7.94
CA LEU A 65 -2.32 11.47 6.58
C LEU A 65 -1.38 10.26 6.64
N SER A 66 -1.63 9.25 5.81
CA SER A 66 -0.78 8.08 5.70
C SER A 66 -0.44 7.82 4.24
N GLY A 67 0.71 7.24 3.98
CA GLY A 67 1.10 6.86 2.64
C GLY A 67 2.04 5.66 2.65
N THR A 68 1.92 4.83 1.62
CA THR A 68 2.83 3.74 1.32
C THR A 68 3.32 3.87 -0.11
N TYR A 69 4.61 3.68 -0.30
CA TYR A 69 5.26 3.60 -1.59
C TYR A 69 5.78 2.19 -1.82
N THR A 70 5.44 1.62 -2.95
CA THR A 70 5.97 0.33 -3.42
C THR A 70 6.60 0.55 -4.78
N GLY A 71 7.91 0.43 -4.85
CA GLY A 71 8.66 0.57 -6.09
C GLY A 71 8.45 -0.60 -7.03
N SER A 72 8.89 -0.43 -8.27
CA SER A 72 8.84 -1.48 -9.30
C SER A 72 9.54 -2.75 -8.84
N MET A 73 8.94 -3.88 -9.17
CA MET A 73 9.47 -5.23 -8.91
C MET A 73 9.28 -6.12 -10.13
N LEU A 74 10.05 -7.20 -10.20
CA LEU A 74 9.88 -8.22 -11.20
C LEU A 74 8.79 -9.20 -10.77
N VAL A 75 7.81 -9.46 -11.63
CA VAL A 75 6.75 -10.44 -11.35
C VAL A 75 6.66 -11.44 -12.49
N PRO A 76 6.34 -12.73 -12.22
CA PRO A 76 6.01 -13.70 -13.23
C PRO A 76 4.60 -13.44 -13.76
N HIS A 77 4.38 -13.73 -15.03
CA HIS A 77 3.09 -13.73 -15.69
C HIS A 77 2.99 -15.03 -16.49
N GLU A 78 2.11 -15.90 -16.04
CA GLU A 78 1.89 -17.22 -16.65
C GLU A 78 1.08 -17.10 -17.95
N PRO A 79 1.15 -18.09 -18.84
CA PRO A 79 0.38 -18.08 -20.07
C PRO A 79 -1.13 -17.95 -19.84
N VAL A 80 -1.76 -17.12 -20.66
CA VAL A 80 -3.22 -16.91 -20.66
C VAL A 80 -3.76 -17.20 -22.06
N PRO A 81 -4.59 -18.24 -22.24
CA PRO A 81 -5.07 -18.67 -23.54
C PRO A 81 -5.70 -17.53 -24.35
N GLY A 82 -5.23 -17.35 -25.58
CA GLY A 82 -5.70 -16.32 -26.50
C GLY A 82 -5.19 -14.90 -26.21
N PHE A 83 -4.35 -14.70 -25.20
CA PHE A 83 -3.77 -13.41 -24.85
C PHE A 83 -2.25 -13.46 -24.70
N LEU A 84 -1.73 -14.42 -23.94
CA LEU A 84 -0.31 -14.60 -23.68
C LEU A 84 0.06 -16.07 -23.91
N GLU A 85 0.80 -16.37 -24.98
CA GLU A 85 1.13 -17.75 -25.35
C GLU A 85 2.28 -18.33 -24.50
N ASN A 86 3.24 -17.50 -24.11
CA ASN A 86 4.44 -17.92 -23.38
C ASN A 86 4.55 -17.20 -22.04
N PRO A 87 5.10 -17.86 -21.01
CA PRO A 87 5.34 -17.23 -19.72
C PRO A 87 6.40 -16.13 -19.85
N ILE A 88 6.14 -14.96 -19.25
CA ILE A 88 7.05 -13.82 -19.28
C ILE A 88 7.31 -13.29 -17.87
N THR A 89 8.32 -12.46 -17.73
CA THR A 89 8.53 -11.64 -16.54
C THR A 89 8.25 -10.18 -16.86
N VAL A 90 7.53 -9.51 -15.97
CA VAL A 90 7.13 -8.11 -16.13
C VAL A 90 7.75 -7.29 -15.04
N ASN A 91 8.31 -6.12 -15.37
CA ASN A 91 8.62 -5.10 -14.36
C ASN A 91 7.37 -4.29 -14.10
N THR A 92 6.88 -4.31 -12.86
CA THR A 92 5.68 -3.60 -12.46
C THR A 92 5.88 -2.09 -12.50
N LYS A 93 4.79 -1.34 -12.57
CA LYS A 93 4.78 0.08 -12.17
C LYS A 93 5.07 0.20 -10.68
N ASP A 94 5.44 1.37 -10.24
CA ASP A 94 5.46 1.75 -8.83
C ASP A 94 4.08 2.26 -8.41
N PHE A 95 3.80 2.16 -7.11
CA PHE A 95 2.52 2.56 -6.53
C PHE A 95 2.75 3.48 -5.34
N PHE A 96 1.92 4.50 -5.28
CA PHE A 96 1.86 5.40 -4.15
C PHE A 96 0.41 5.51 -3.66
N ASP A 97 0.12 4.85 -2.53
CA ASP A 97 -1.19 4.84 -1.90
C ASP A 97 -1.20 5.86 -0.76
N ILE A 98 -2.10 6.83 -0.82
CA ILE A 98 -2.28 7.85 0.21
C ILE A 98 -3.69 7.78 0.76
N GLY A 99 -3.79 7.83 2.10
CA GLY A 99 -5.02 7.93 2.85
C GLY A 99 -5.07 9.17 3.74
N LEU A 100 -6.26 9.74 3.88
CA LEU A 100 -6.58 10.84 4.78
C LEU A 100 -7.72 10.44 5.71
N LYS A 101 -7.56 10.69 7.01
CA LYS A 101 -8.59 10.44 8.02
C LYS A 101 -8.73 11.67 8.92
N ALA A 102 -9.95 12.06 9.21
CA ALA A 102 -10.27 13.01 10.26
C ALA A 102 -11.10 12.32 11.36
N ALA A 103 -10.86 12.67 12.61
CA ALA A 103 -11.62 12.19 13.75
C ALA A 103 -11.89 13.35 14.72
N TYR A 104 -13.10 13.39 15.26
CA TYR A 104 -13.51 14.40 16.22
C TYR A 104 -14.16 13.75 17.44
N ASP A 105 -13.66 14.10 18.63
CA ASP A 105 -14.10 13.58 19.92
C ASP A 105 -15.09 14.53 20.58
N PHE A 106 -16.29 14.04 20.86
CA PHE A 106 -17.34 14.74 21.61
C PHE A 106 -17.41 14.18 23.02
N LYS A 107 -17.37 15.03 24.01
CA LYS A 107 -17.75 14.66 25.38
C LYS A 107 -19.26 14.73 25.51
N LEU A 108 -19.92 13.60 25.73
CA LEU A 108 -21.37 13.55 25.88
C LEU A 108 -21.82 13.81 27.31
N TYR A 109 -21.61 12.86 28.20
CA TYR A 109 -22.05 12.94 29.56
C TYR A 109 -21.13 12.19 30.52
N LYS A 110 -20.72 12.81 31.64
CA LYS A 110 -19.77 12.22 32.61
C LYS A 110 -18.52 11.63 31.92
N SER A 111 -18.39 10.31 31.90
CA SER A 111 -17.27 9.58 31.33
C SER A 111 -17.47 9.11 29.87
N MET A 112 -18.66 9.36 29.30
CA MET A 112 -18.99 8.90 27.94
C MET A 112 -18.40 9.84 26.89
N ASN A 113 -17.64 9.27 25.95
CA ASN A 113 -17.07 9.96 24.81
C ASN A 113 -17.62 9.34 23.51
N LEU A 114 -17.95 10.18 22.55
CA LEU A 114 -18.33 9.83 21.20
C LEU A 114 -17.25 10.33 20.24
N GLN A 115 -16.67 9.45 19.45
CA GLN A 115 -15.79 9.85 18.35
C GLN A 115 -16.49 9.60 17.02
N LEU A 116 -16.56 10.62 16.20
CA LEU A 116 -16.92 10.50 14.78
C LEU A 116 -15.64 10.52 13.97
N ASN A 117 -15.52 9.63 13.01
CA ASN A 117 -14.39 9.63 12.10
C ASN A 117 -14.85 9.39 10.66
N ALA A 118 -14.12 9.98 9.72
CA ALA A 118 -14.33 9.79 8.30
C ALA A 118 -12.99 9.89 7.58
N GLY A 119 -12.92 9.29 6.42
CA GLY A 119 -11.70 9.36 5.63
C GLY A 119 -11.84 8.82 4.22
N ILE A 120 -10.73 8.92 3.52
CA ILE A 120 -10.56 8.43 2.16
C ILE A 120 -9.25 7.63 2.11
N GLN A 121 -9.29 6.46 1.50
CA GLN A 121 -8.14 5.63 1.21
C GLN A 121 -7.86 5.65 -0.29
N ASN A 122 -6.60 5.46 -0.64
CA ASN A 122 -6.14 5.46 -2.02
C ASN A 122 -6.65 6.69 -2.80
N ILE A 123 -6.31 7.89 -2.30
CA ILE A 123 -6.77 9.19 -2.82
C ILE A 123 -6.52 9.32 -4.33
N PHE A 124 -5.38 8.82 -4.81
CA PHE A 124 -5.00 8.89 -6.21
C PHE A 124 -5.60 7.78 -7.06
N ASN A 125 -6.37 6.87 -6.45
CA ASN A 125 -6.92 5.70 -7.12
C ASN A 125 -5.84 4.89 -7.85
N ALA A 126 -4.68 4.73 -7.20
CA ALA A 126 -3.58 3.96 -7.73
C ALA A 126 -3.92 2.47 -7.68
N TYR A 127 -3.94 1.81 -8.83
CA TYR A 127 -4.22 0.38 -8.93
C TYR A 127 -3.49 -0.22 -10.14
N GLN A 128 -3.40 -1.52 -10.15
CA GLN A 128 -2.95 -2.26 -11.30
C GLN A 128 -4.00 -2.17 -12.41
N ASP A 129 -3.64 -1.73 -13.60
CA ASP A 129 -4.55 -1.55 -14.74
C ASP A 129 -4.39 -2.63 -15.83
N ASP A 130 -3.35 -3.45 -15.69
CA ASP A 130 -2.95 -4.49 -16.64
C ASP A 130 -3.19 -5.93 -16.13
N PHE A 131 -4.03 -6.12 -15.11
CA PHE A 131 -4.36 -7.46 -14.61
C PHE A 131 -5.26 -8.21 -15.61
N ASP A 132 -5.08 -9.51 -15.66
CA ASP A 132 -5.86 -10.38 -16.52
C ASP A 132 -7.33 -10.47 -16.12
N LYS A 133 -8.17 -10.73 -17.11
CA LYS A 133 -9.63 -10.85 -16.94
C LYS A 133 -10.12 -12.18 -17.50
N GLY A 134 -11.25 -12.65 -17.01
CA GLY A 134 -11.88 -13.87 -17.49
C GLY A 134 -11.58 -15.11 -16.64
N ALA A 135 -12.08 -16.25 -17.07
CA ALA A 135 -11.98 -17.52 -16.35
C ALA A 135 -10.56 -18.07 -16.36
N ASP A 136 -9.85 -17.90 -17.47
CA ASP A 136 -8.51 -18.46 -17.69
C ASP A 136 -7.38 -17.47 -17.37
N ARG A 137 -7.70 -16.39 -16.64
CA ARG A 137 -6.71 -15.38 -16.21
C ARG A 137 -5.61 -15.97 -15.34
N ASP A 138 -4.41 -15.44 -15.41
CA ASP A 138 -3.40 -15.67 -14.38
C ASP A 138 -3.80 -14.94 -13.08
N SER A 139 -4.41 -15.68 -12.15
CA SER A 139 -4.78 -15.14 -10.84
C SER A 139 -3.58 -14.77 -9.97
N GLY A 140 -2.39 -15.23 -10.33
CA GLY A 140 -1.13 -14.89 -9.72
C GLY A 140 -0.59 -13.52 -10.17
N TYR A 141 -1.02 -13.01 -11.32
CA TYR A 141 -0.55 -11.73 -11.87
C TYR A 141 -1.26 -10.53 -11.21
N ILE A 142 -1.14 -10.45 -9.89
CA ILE A 142 -1.65 -9.34 -9.08
C ILE A 142 -0.51 -8.78 -8.24
N TYR A 143 -0.22 -7.48 -8.35
CA TYR A 143 0.91 -6.83 -7.71
C TYR A 143 0.66 -5.39 -7.22
N GLY A 144 -0.45 -4.78 -7.59
CA GLY A 144 -0.83 -3.42 -7.20
C GLY A 144 -1.72 -3.37 -5.95
N PRO A 145 -2.14 -2.18 -5.52
CA PRO A 145 -3.12 -2.01 -4.47
C PRO A 145 -4.39 -2.78 -4.79
N SER A 146 -4.93 -3.48 -3.80
CA SER A 146 -6.10 -4.37 -3.96
C SER A 146 -7.45 -3.63 -3.90
N LEU A 147 -7.46 -2.41 -3.37
CA LEU A 147 -8.68 -1.61 -3.21
C LEU A 147 -8.57 -0.31 -4.00
N PRO A 148 -9.63 0.06 -4.74
CA PRO A 148 -9.72 1.37 -5.37
C PRO A 148 -9.87 2.46 -4.31
N ARG A 149 -9.95 3.72 -4.75
CA ARG A 149 -10.32 4.82 -3.87
C ARG A 149 -11.59 4.48 -3.11
N SER A 150 -11.51 4.55 -1.79
CA SER A 150 -12.61 4.16 -0.90
C SER A 150 -12.85 5.25 0.13
N PHE A 151 -14.12 5.49 0.45
CA PHE A 151 -14.54 6.40 1.51
C PHE A 151 -15.06 5.58 2.69
N PHE A 152 -14.77 6.03 3.89
CA PHE A 152 -15.29 5.38 5.09
C PHE A 152 -15.73 6.42 6.12
N ALA A 153 -16.71 6.04 6.93
CA ALA A 153 -17.13 6.76 8.10
C ALA A 153 -17.36 5.77 9.25
N GLY A 154 -17.12 6.22 10.47
CA GLY A 154 -17.26 5.37 11.65
C GLY A 154 -17.61 6.16 12.90
N VAL A 155 -18.22 5.46 13.84
CA VAL A 155 -18.59 5.96 15.18
C VAL A 155 -17.95 5.06 16.23
N LYS A 156 -17.32 5.66 17.23
CA LYS A 156 -16.79 4.96 18.40
C LYS A 156 -17.38 5.58 19.66
N ILE A 157 -17.94 4.76 20.53
CA ILE A 157 -18.43 5.15 21.86
C ILE A 157 -17.52 4.50 22.90
N SER A 158 -17.09 5.28 23.87
CA SER A 158 -16.30 4.81 25.03
C SER A 158 -16.84 5.42 26.31
N TYR A 159 -16.77 4.67 27.41
CA TYR A 159 -17.24 5.04 28.73
C TYR A 159 -16.21 4.66 29.79
#